data_183fab176486455768a94b0315a076f4
#
_entry.id   183fab176486455768a94b0315a076f4
#
_cell.length_a   1.000
_cell.length_b   1.000
_cell.length_c   1.000
_cell.angle_alpha   90.00
_cell.angle_beta   90.00
_cell.angle_gamma   90.00
#
_symmetry.space_group_name_H-M   'P 1'
#
loop_
_entity.id
_entity.type
_entity.pdbx_description
1 polymer ?
#
loop_
_entity_poly.entity_id
_entity_poly.type
_entity_poly.pdbx_seq_one_letter_code
_entity_poly.pdbx_strand_id
1 'polypeptide(L)'
;MTHSALRAFLTKGLASTLLLLAGCTEVTPSFVADARPQRLSEWNLFDLNTQRLQPLPVVEVVKPTNPLFTDYAHKLRTLWMPEGTQARLVNDEIDYPVGTVLSKTFYYPVDDAGNVIRVANQGAREINLADSRLIETRVLVRQEAGWDALPYVWNEEETEAFLRVAGASRPLTMVTAASPETPATQFAYFVPNENQCSGCHTTEHPDGGMHPLGAIASQLTASSHSASGEFQPQIETLVARGWLDRAPQGPALDSYEDTSLPIGQRALAYLNMQCGHCHNPDGAADTSGLVLTGRHKTAVSMGVCKPPVAAGGGAGDLQYGIVPGDPDSSILHYRVASAKPDEMMPELGRSLVHEEGVALIREWIGTLTGSCDEQSDSRIAGESGFEPSVAKKTTG
;
A
#
# COMPACT_ATOMS: atom_id res chain seq x y z
N MET A 1 84.20 -34.06 -50.89
CA MET A 1 83.78 -32.69 -51.22
C MET A 1 82.31 -32.69 -51.48
N THR A 2 81.49 -32.62 -50.44
CA THR A 2 80.05 -32.62 -50.69
C THR A 2 79.40 -31.82 -49.51
N HIS A 3 78.76 -30.73 -49.86
CA HIS A 3 78.02 -29.88 -48.98
C HIS A 3 76.62 -30.45 -48.76
N SER A 4 76.29 -30.69 -47.49
CA SER A 4 74.92 -31.09 -47.04
C SER A 4 74.21 -29.86 -46.55
N ALA A 5 73.11 -29.48 -47.13
CA ALA A 5 72.27 -28.37 -46.76
C ALA A 5 71.15 -28.87 -45.84
N LEU A 6 71.13 -28.34 -44.57
CA LEU A 6 70.16 -28.61 -43.56
C LEU A 6 68.96 -27.68 -43.77
N ARG A 7 67.78 -28.24 -44.07
CA ARG A 7 66.51 -27.47 -44.14
C ARG A 7 65.85 -27.49 -42.75
N ALA A 8 65.76 -26.33 -42.14
CA ALA A 8 64.97 -26.11 -40.92
C ALA A 8 63.48 -25.90 -41.28
N PHE A 9 62.59 -26.77 -40.78
CA PHE A 9 61.17 -26.57 -40.82
C PHE A 9 60.73 -25.72 -39.64
N LEU A 10 60.24 -24.50 -39.89
CA LEU A 10 59.55 -23.68 -38.93
C LEU A 10 58.07 -24.16 -38.86
N THR A 11 57.67 -24.82 -37.83
CA THR A 11 56.27 -25.06 -37.46
C THR A 11 55.73 -23.82 -36.71
N LYS A 12 54.87 -23.02 -37.36
CA LYS A 12 54.11 -21.95 -36.73
C LYS A 12 52.97 -22.62 -35.94
N GLY A 13 53.13 -22.68 -34.63
CA GLY A 13 52.03 -23.03 -33.73
C GLY A 13 51.03 -21.88 -33.67
N LEU A 14 49.81 -22.10 -34.18
CA LEU A 14 48.68 -21.21 -34.04
C LEU A 14 48.07 -21.42 -32.63
N ALA A 15 48.41 -20.55 -31.66
CA ALA A 15 47.75 -20.53 -30.38
C ALA A 15 46.38 -19.89 -30.52
N SER A 16 45.33 -20.73 -30.60
CA SER A 16 43.94 -20.26 -30.53
C SER A 16 43.63 -19.88 -29.07
N THR A 17 43.63 -18.58 -28.79
CA THR A 17 43.15 -18.05 -27.53
C THR A 17 41.62 -18.13 -27.54
N LEU A 18 41.07 -19.13 -26.82
CA LEU A 18 39.63 -19.25 -26.57
C LEU A 18 39.29 -18.16 -25.55
N LEU A 19 38.73 -17.03 -25.96
CA LEU A 19 38.10 -16.06 -25.08
C LEU A 19 36.82 -16.72 -24.54
N LEU A 20 36.87 -17.20 -23.31
CA LEU A 20 35.69 -17.51 -22.54
C LEU A 20 34.99 -16.18 -22.24
N LEU A 21 33.99 -15.81 -23.02
CA LEU A 21 33.00 -14.81 -22.66
C LEU A 21 32.19 -15.41 -21.51
N ALA A 22 32.61 -15.12 -20.28
CA ALA A 22 31.74 -15.26 -19.12
C ALA A 22 30.63 -14.23 -19.30
N GLY A 23 29.54 -14.62 -19.95
CA GLY A 23 28.32 -13.85 -19.96
C GLY A 23 27.82 -13.79 -18.53
N CYS A 24 27.87 -12.62 -17.90
CA CYS A 24 27.07 -12.36 -16.72
C CYS A 24 25.62 -12.55 -17.16
N THR A 25 24.98 -13.65 -16.76
CA THR A 25 23.54 -13.78 -16.88
C THR A 25 22.95 -12.73 -15.95
N GLU A 26 22.38 -11.71 -16.51
CA GLU A 26 21.67 -10.69 -15.76
C GLU A 26 20.49 -11.37 -15.06
N VAL A 27 20.44 -11.24 -13.71
CA VAL A 27 19.36 -11.80 -12.92
C VAL A 27 18.12 -10.96 -13.23
N THR A 28 17.09 -11.61 -13.77
CA THR A 28 15.80 -10.97 -14.06
C THR A 28 14.71 -11.54 -13.18
N PRO A 29 13.69 -10.75 -12.82
CA PRO A 29 12.51 -11.26 -12.15
C PRO A 29 11.89 -12.42 -12.91
N SER A 30 11.30 -13.37 -12.19
CA SER A 30 10.71 -14.56 -12.77
C SER A 30 9.22 -14.63 -12.46
N PHE A 31 8.43 -15.00 -13.46
CA PHE A 31 7.03 -15.36 -13.31
C PHE A 31 6.85 -16.81 -13.76
N VAL A 32 6.20 -17.59 -12.93
CA VAL A 32 5.78 -18.95 -13.26
C VAL A 32 4.27 -19.04 -13.02
N ALA A 33 3.53 -19.39 -14.09
CA ALA A 33 2.08 -19.50 -14.02
C ALA A 33 1.66 -20.50 -12.93
N ASP A 34 0.66 -20.12 -12.15
CA ASP A 34 0.08 -20.90 -11.05
C ASP A 34 1.09 -21.39 -9.98
N ALA A 35 2.31 -20.85 -10.00
CA ALA A 35 3.31 -21.20 -9.00
C ALA A 35 3.18 -20.34 -7.74
N ARG A 36 3.44 -20.99 -6.61
CA ARG A 36 3.52 -20.36 -5.28
C ARG A 36 4.89 -20.61 -4.68
N PRO A 37 5.92 -19.88 -5.11
CA PRO A 37 7.27 -20.03 -4.60
C PRO A 37 7.31 -20.02 -3.08
N GLN A 38 8.11 -20.90 -2.48
CA GLN A 38 8.19 -21.01 -1.02
C GLN A 38 9.09 -19.95 -0.40
N ARG A 39 9.96 -19.34 -1.22
CA ARG A 39 10.91 -18.29 -0.83
C ARG A 39 10.71 -17.05 -1.67
N LEU A 40 10.86 -15.90 -1.02
CA LEU A 40 10.77 -14.61 -1.73
C LEU A 40 11.86 -14.46 -2.79
N SER A 41 13.06 -14.99 -2.53
CA SER A 41 14.18 -14.94 -3.47
C SER A 41 13.87 -15.59 -4.82
N GLU A 42 12.95 -16.56 -4.88
CA GLU A 42 12.59 -17.24 -6.13
C GLU A 42 11.88 -16.31 -7.14
N TRP A 43 11.33 -15.17 -6.69
CA TRP A 43 10.77 -14.14 -7.58
C TRP A 43 11.83 -13.28 -8.26
N ASN A 44 13.06 -13.27 -7.78
CA ASN A 44 14.16 -12.42 -8.26
C ASN A 44 13.77 -10.93 -8.38
N LEU A 45 13.02 -10.40 -7.42
CA LEU A 45 12.63 -8.99 -7.42
C LEU A 45 13.69 -8.08 -6.81
N PHE A 46 14.55 -8.64 -5.95
CA PHE A 46 15.46 -7.89 -5.10
C PHE A 46 16.89 -8.42 -5.17
N ASP A 47 17.83 -7.50 -5.08
CA ASP A 47 19.19 -7.78 -4.63
C ASP A 47 19.22 -7.65 -3.11
N LEU A 48 19.46 -8.78 -2.44
CA LEU A 48 19.57 -8.85 -1.00
C LEU A 48 21.02 -9.18 -0.64
N ASN A 49 21.64 -8.32 0.13
CA ASN A 49 22.96 -8.55 0.71
C ASN A 49 22.95 -8.17 2.20
N THR A 50 24.06 -8.33 2.90
CA THR A 50 24.17 -8.09 4.35
C THR A 50 23.97 -6.62 4.76
N GLN A 51 23.89 -5.70 3.81
CA GLN A 51 23.77 -4.27 4.07
C GLN A 51 22.39 -3.72 3.67
N ARG A 52 21.78 -4.29 2.61
CA ARG A 52 20.54 -3.71 2.07
C ARG A 52 19.68 -4.73 1.32
N LEU A 53 18.38 -4.41 1.28
CA LEU A 53 17.41 -4.97 0.35
C LEU A 53 17.10 -3.91 -0.70
N GLN A 54 17.45 -4.16 -1.94
CA GLN A 54 17.26 -3.24 -3.07
C GLN A 54 16.48 -3.92 -4.20
N PRO A 55 15.45 -3.28 -4.76
CA PRO A 55 14.82 -3.77 -5.99
C PRO A 55 15.82 -3.84 -7.14
N LEU A 56 15.72 -4.86 -8.00
CA LEU A 56 16.53 -4.93 -9.21
C LEU A 56 16.26 -3.72 -10.14
N PRO A 57 17.21 -3.32 -11.00
CA PRO A 57 17.04 -2.14 -11.88
C PRO A 57 15.82 -2.19 -12.81
N VAL A 58 15.34 -3.41 -13.13
CA VAL A 58 14.14 -3.63 -13.95
C VAL A 58 12.83 -3.59 -13.16
N VAL A 59 12.91 -3.47 -11.84
CA VAL A 59 11.76 -3.40 -10.92
C VAL A 59 11.53 -1.95 -10.53
N GLU A 60 10.33 -1.43 -10.75
CA GLU A 60 9.99 -0.04 -10.43
C GLU A 60 9.51 0.10 -8.99
N VAL A 61 9.98 1.14 -8.31
CA VAL A 61 9.46 1.50 -6.98
C VAL A 61 8.25 2.40 -7.14
N VAL A 62 7.14 2.03 -6.51
CA VAL A 62 5.89 2.78 -6.59
C VAL A 62 5.43 3.27 -5.21
N LYS A 63 4.80 4.45 -5.18
CA LYS A 63 4.29 5.09 -3.97
C LYS A 63 2.84 5.53 -4.20
N PRO A 64 1.85 5.00 -3.48
CA PRO A 64 0.49 5.51 -3.57
C PRO A 64 0.41 6.94 -3.01
N THR A 65 -0.47 7.75 -3.55
CA THR A 65 -0.77 9.11 -3.05
C THR A 65 -1.23 9.06 -1.59
N ASN A 66 -2.06 8.07 -1.27
CA ASN A 66 -2.54 7.85 0.09
C ASN A 66 -2.10 6.46 0.58
N PRO A 67 -1.13 6.35 1.49
CA PRO A 67 -0.72 5.06 2.02
C PRO A 67 -1.75 4.50 3.02
N LEU A 68 -2.02 3.19 2.94
CA LEU A 68 -2.79 2.49 3.96
C LEU A 68 -1.95 2.39 5.24
N PHE A 69 -2.54 2.71 6.38
CA PHE A 69 -1.91 2.56 7.70
C PHE A 69 -1.69 1.08 8.06
N THR A 70 -0.58 0.76 8.71
CA THR A 70 -0.27 -0.56 9.26
C THR A 70 0.76 -0.38 10.37
N ASP A 71 0.31 -0.14 11.59
CA ASP A 71 1.12 -0.10 12.80
C ASP A 71 2.42 0.72 12.68
N TYR A 72 2.39 1.83 11.94
CA TYR A 72 3.56 2.69 11.65
C TYR A 72 4.69 2.00 10.86
N ALA A 73 4.49 0.79 10.32
CA ALA A 73 5.48 0.15 9.48
C ALA A 73 5.75 0.96 8.21
N HIS A 74 7.02 1.14 7.89
CA HIS A 74 7.46 1.67 6.61
C HIS A 74 7.18 0.65 5.51
N LYS A 75 7.06 1.10 4.26
CA LYS A 75 6.70 0.22 3.14
C LYS A 75 7.52 0.57 1.91
N LEU A 76 8.29 -0.41 1.44
CA LEU A 76 8.87 -0.40 0.10
C LEU A 76 7.93 -1.18 -0.83
N ARG A 77 7.42 -0.52 -1.86
CA ARG A 77 6.50 -1.13 -2.84
C ARG A 77 7.13 -1.17 -4.20
N THR A 78 6.94 -2.27 -4.90
CA THR A 78 7.49 -2.44 -6.24
C THR A 78 6.46 -2.94 -7.22
N LEU A 79 6.70 -2.64 -8.49
CA LEU A 79 5.97 -3.11 -9.65
C LEU A 79 6.99 -3.69 -10.64
N TRP A 80 6.71 -4.88 -11.12
CA TRP A 80 7.40 -5.48 -12.25
C TRP A 80 6.38 -6.10 -13.21
N MET A 81 6.67 -6.02 -14.50
CA MET A 81 5.89 -6.66 -15.56
C MET A 81 6.82 -7.43 -16.48
N PRO A 82 6.36 -8.56 -17.08
CA PRO A 82 7.14 -9.31 -18.05
C PRO A 82 7.54 -8.45 -19.25
N GLU A 83 8.73 -8.71 -19.79
CA GLU A 83 9.25 -8.00 -20.96
C GLU A 83 8.28 -8.11 -22.15
N GLY A 84 8.11 -7.03 -22.89
CA GLY A 84 7.23 -6.96 -24.05
C GLY A 84 5.74 -6.87 -23.71
N THR A 85 5.35 -6.82 -22.42
CA THR A 85 3.97 -6.61 -22.01
C THR A 85 3.68 -5.14 -21.71
N GLN A 86 2.40 -4.75 -21.76
CA GLN A 86 1.94 -3.40 -21.46
C GLN A 86 0.60 -3.46 -20.75
N ALA A 87 0.48 -2.72 -19.64
CA ALA A 87 -0.78 -2.48 -18.95
C ALA A 87 -1.63 -1.46 -19.74
N ARG A 88 -2.95 -1.56 -19.59
CA ARG A 88 -3.92 -0.70 -20.26
C ARG A 88 -4.75 0.08 -19.26
N LEU A 89 -5.03 1.32 -19.57
CA LEU A 89 -5.97 2.11 -18.80
C LEU A 89 -7.39 1.87 -19.32
N VAL A 90 -8.23 1.21 -18.53
CA VAL A 90 -9.62 0.89 -18.85
C VAL A 90 -10.53 1.53 -17.79
N ASN A 91 -11.40 2.46 -18.17
CA ASN A 91 -12.29 3.18 -17.23
C ASN A 91 -11.54 3.80 -16.02
N ASP A 92 -10.38 4.39 -16.28
CA ASP A 92 -9.47 4.97 -15.26
C ASP A 92 -8.87 3.94 -14.26
N GLU A 93 -8.97 2.65 -14.54
CA GLU A 93 -8.29 1.58 -13.81
C GLU A 93 -7.17 0.98 -14.66
N ILE A 94 -6.11 0.49 -14.00
CA ILE A 94 -5.00 -0.17 -14.70
C ILE A 94 -5.29 -1.66 -14.81
N ASP A 95 -5.52 -2.12 -16.03
CA ASP A 95 -5.58 -3.54 -16.37
C ASP A 95 -4.16 -4.05 -16.63
N TYR A 96 -3.63 -4.76 -15.65
CA TYR A 96 -2.27 -5.31 -15.68
C TYR A 96 -2.22 -6.63 -16.45
N PRO A 97 -1.18 -6.86 -17.28
CA PRO A 97 -0.99 -8.12 -17.99
C PRO A 97 -0.69 -9.27 -17.02
N VAL A 98 -1.04 -10.48 -17.44
CA VAL A 98 -0.63 -11.72 -16.75
C VAL A 98 0.87 -11.75 -16.57
N GLY A 99 1.33 -12.16 -15.40
CA GLY A 99 2.73 -12.15 -15.02
C GLY A 99 3.18 -10.89 -14.29
N THR A 100 2.33 -9.86 -14.19
CA THR A 100 2.64 -8.68 -13.36
C THR A 100 2.81 -9.08 -11.90
N VAL A 101 3.87 -8.59 -11.26
CA VAL A 101 4.17 -8.81 -9.86
C VAL A 101 4.25 -7.47 -9.13
N LEU A 102 3.39 -7.30 -8.15
CA LEU A 102 3.46 -6.20 -7.19
C LEU A 102 4.02 -6.74 -5.88
N SER A 103 4.94 -6.03 -5.27
CA SER A 103 5.40 -6.38 -3.92
C SER A 103 5.26 -5.22 -2.95
N LYS A 104 5.12 -5.57 -1.67
CA LYS A 104 5.08 -4.60 -0.57
C LYS A 104 5.81 -5.16 0.62
N THR A 105 7.03 -4.67 0.86
CA THR A 105 7.86 -5.03 2.01
C THR A 105 7.57 -4.08 3.15
N PHE A 106 7.20 -4.62 4.31
CA PHE A 106 7.00 -3.90 5.56
C PHE A 106 8.24 -4.02 6.42
N TYR A 107 8.69 -2.90 6.92
CA TYR A 107 9.89 -2.81 7.75
C TYR A 107 9.78 -1.65 8.74
N TYR A 108 10.63 -1.65 9.73
CA TYR A 108 10.76 -0.55 10.68
C TYR A 108 12.20 -0.11 10.79
N PRO A 109 12.49 1.18 10.95
CA PRO A 109 13.75 1.61 11.55
C PRO A 109 13.87 1.04 12.97
N VAL A 110 15.07 0.75 13.41
CA VAL A 110 15.37 0.22 14.76
C VAL A 110 16.40 1.05 15.49
N ASP A 111 16.33 1.04 16.81
CA ASP A 111 17.38 1.58 17.67
C ASP A 111 18.46 0.54 17.96
N ASP A 112 19.53 0.94 18.68
CA ASP A 112 20.64 0.07 19.06
C ASP A 112 20.23 -1.11 19.97
N ALA A 113 19.07 -1.01 20.62
CA ALA A 113 18.49 -2.10 21.42
C ALA A 113 17.58 -3.04 20.61
N GLY A 114 17.37 -2.74 19.32
CA GLY A 114 16.52 -3.51 18.43
C GLY A 114 15.02 -3.22 18.59
N ASN A 115 14.64 -2.14 19.30
CA ASN A 115 13.26 -1.69 19.33
C ASN A 115 12.91 -1.00 18.01
N VAL A 116 11.68 -1.18 17.54
CA VAL A 116 11.21 -0.50 16.32
C VAL A 116 10.90 0.97 16.65
N ILE A 117 11.23 1.86 15.72
CA ILE A 117 11.09 3.30 15.94
C ILE A 117 9.88 3.82 15.17
N ARG A 118 8.96 4.51 15.89
CA ARG A 118 7.92 5.31 15.25
C ARG A 118 8.52 6.60 14.73
N VAL A 119 8.60 6.72 13.41
CA VAL A 119 9.05 7.90 12.68
C VAL A 119 8.34 7.98 11.33
N ALA A 120 8.19 9.19 10.80
CA ALA A 120 7.53 9.39 9.51
C ALA A 120 8.28 8.66 8.38
N ASN A 121 7.52 7.96 7.53
CA ASN A 121 8.07 7.28 6.36
C ASN A 121 8.37 8.29 5.25
N GLN A 122 9.64 8.57 5.01
CA GLN A 122 10.07 9.48 3.92
C GLN A 122 10.01 8.82 2.54
N GLY A 123 9.72 7.52 2.48
CA GLY A 123 9.89 6.70 1.27
C GLY A 123 11.34 6.31 1.06
N ALA A 124 11.57 5.14 0.51
CA ALA A 124 12.90 4.64 0.21
C ALA A 124 12.88 3.84 -1.09
N ARG A 125 14.01 3.82 -1.81
CA ARG A 125 14.22 2.92 -2.95
C ARG A 125 14.88 1.60 -2.54
N GLU A 126 15.52 1.60 -1.41
CA GLU A 126 16.18 0.44 -0.80
C GLU A 126 15.99 0.51 0.71
N ILE A 127 16.16 -0.61 1.38
CA ILE A 127 16.10 -0.70 2.85
C ILE A 127 17.50 -1.00 3.35
N ASN A 128 18.04 -0.12 4.20
CA ASN A 128 19.30 -0.34 4.89
C ASN A 128 19.09 -1.30 6.07
N LEU A 129 19.70 -2.47 6.03
CA LEU A 129 19.51 -3.53 7.03
C LEU A 129 20.31 -3.27 8.32
N ALA A 130 21.23 -2.31 8.31
CA ALA A 130 21.99 -1.97 9.53
C ALA A 130 21.13 -1.24 10.57
N ASP A 131 20.09 -0.53 10.12
CA ASP A 131 19.21 0.31 10.95
C ASP A 131 17.72 0.03 10.74
N SER A 132 17.40 -1.09 10.11
CA SER A 132 16.02 -1.49 9.81
C SER A 132 15.78 -2.96 10.14
N ARG A 133 14.52 -3.29 10.45
CA ARG A 133 14.04 -4.66 10.64
C ARG A 133 12.98 -4.99 9.62
N LEU A 134 13.21 -6.04 8.83
CA LEU A 134 12.24 -6.58 7.89
C LEU A 134 11.19 -7.44 8.62
N ILE A 135 9.92 -7.25 8.31
CA ILE A 135 8.83 -8.01 8.93
C ILE A 135 8.23 -8.99 7.93
N GLU A 136 7.66 -8.49 6.86
CA GLU A 136 7.01 -9.28 5.81
C GLU A 136 7.18 -8.62 4.43
N THR A 137 7.05 -9.43 3.39
CA THR A 137 6.84 -8.95 2.02
C THR A 137 5.60 -9.62 1.47
N ARG A 138 4.58 -8.86 1.13
CA ARG A 138 3.39 -9.36 0.42
C ARG A 138 3.62 -9.23 -1.07
N VAL A 139 3.38 -10.32 -1.79
CA VAL A 139 3.40 -10.36 -3.25
C VAL A 139 1.97 -10.50 -3.74
N LEU A 140 1.58 -9.65 -4.67
CA LEU A 140 0.34 -9.76 -5.41
C LEU A 140 0.72 -10.04 -6.87
N VAL A 141 0.39 -11.21 -7.39
CA VAL A 141 0.77 -11.66 -8.72
C VAL A 141 -0.45 -11.86 -9.61
N ARG A 142 -0.39 -11.32 -10.84
CA ARG A 142 -1.46 -11.45 -11.85
C ARG A 142 -1.34 -12.80 -12.55
N GLN A 143 -2.20 -13.75 -12.20
CA GLN A 143 -2.35 -15.03 -12.86
C GLN A 143 -3.42 -14.96 -13.96
N GLU A 144 -3.57 -16.00 -14.77
CA GLU A 144 -4.66 -16.10 -15.76
C GLU A 144 -6.04 -16.02 -15.10
N ALA A 145 -6.23 -16.67 -13.96
CA ALA A 145 -7.49 -16.69 -13.23
C ALA A 145 -7.78 -15.40 -12.43
N GLY A 146 -6.80 -14.49 -12.26
CA GLY A 146 -6.96 -13.29 -11.43
C GLY A 146 -5.69 -12.97 -10.67
N TRP A 147 -5.81 -12.16 -9.63
CA TRP A 147 -4.70 -11.85 -8.72
C TRP A 147 -4.60 -12.89 -7.61
N ASP A 148 -3.38 -13.30 -7.27
CA ASP A 148 -3.07 -14.17 -6.14
C ASP A 148 -2.21 -13.40 -5.12
N ALA A 149 -2.56 -13.48 -3.84
CA ALA A 149 -1.91 -12.74 -2.76
C ALA A 149 -1.11 -13.68 -1.86
N LEU A 150 0.20 -13.46 -1.80
CA LEU A 150 1.16 -14.36 -1.15
C LEU A 150 1.92 -13.61 -0.04
N PRO A 151 1.69 -13.92 1.24
CA PRO A 151 2.42 -13.33 2.35
C PRO A 151 3.73 -14.09 2.62
N TYR A 152 4.87 -13.40 2.56
CA TYR A 152 6.19 -13.91 2.93
C TYR A 152 6.66 -13.26 4.23
N VAL A 153 7.07 -14.06 5.19
CA VAL A 153 7.58 -13.58 6.48
C VAL A 153 9.09 -13.75 6.53
N TRP A 154 9.80 -12.67 6.85
CA TRP A 154 11.25 -12.67 6.96
C TRP A 154 11.72 -13.49 8.16
N ASN A 155 12.82 -14.25 7.99
CA ASN A 155 13.49 -14.91 9.10
C ASN A 155 14.18 -13.87 10.02
N GLU A 156 14.65 -14.30 11.18
CA GLU A 156 15.26 -13.39 12.17
C GLU A 156 16.59 -12.82 11.69
N GLU A 157 17.31 -13.58 10.84
CA GLU A 157 18.58 -13.17 10.24
C GLU A 157 18.39 -12.23 9.03
N GLU A 158 17.15 -11.99 8.60
CA GLU A 158 16.78 -11.13 7.46
C GLU A 158 17.47 -11.53 6.13
N THR A 159 17.77 -12.82 6.00
CA THR A 159 18.43 -13.39 4.82
C THR A 159 17.48 -14.01 3.81
N GLU A 160 16.23 -14.32 4.24
CA GLU A 160 15.20 -14.89 3.38
C GLU A 160 13.81 -14.66 3.99
N ALA A 161 12.80 -14.56 3.12
CA ALA A 161 11.42 -14.57 3.53
C ALA A 161 10.68 -15.79 2.98
N PHE A 162 9.86 -16.40 3.83
CA PHE A 162 9.19 -17.66 3.54
C PHE A 162 7.67 -17.47 3.44
N LEU A 163 7.03 -18.13 2.48
CA LEU A 163 5.58 -18.13 2.31
C LEU A 163 4.88 -18.63 3.59
N ARG A 164 3.92 -17.85 4.08
CA ARG A 164 3.14 -18.13 5.29
C ARG A 164 1.64 -17.96 5.03
N VAL A 165 1.04 -18.89 4.33
CA VAL A 165 -0.39 -18.86 3.97
C VAL A 165 -1.32 -18.71 5.18
N ALA A 166 -0.92 -19.20 6.34
CA ALA A 166 -1.65 -19.07 7.60
C ALA A 166 -1.41 -17.74 8.32
N GLY A 167 -0.58 -16.86 7.73
CA GLY A 167 -0.14 -15.64 8.39
C GLY A 167 0.88 -15.88 9.50
N ALA A 168 1.18 -14.84 10.28
CA ALA A 168 2.10 -14.90 11.42
C ALA A 168 1.80 -13.77 12.43
N SER A 169 2.40 -13.87 13.61
CA SER A 169 2.41 -12.81 14.60
C SER A 169 3.85 -12.54 15.05
N ARG A 170 4.22 -11.27 15.14
CA ARG A 170 5.53 -10.80 15.58
C ARG A 170 5.38 -9.87 16.78
N PRO A 171 5.84 -10.24 17.99
CA PRO A 171 5.89 -9.32 19.10
C PRO A 171 6.96 -8.25 18.86
N LEU A 172 6.58 -6.98 18.99
CA LEU A 172 7.45 -5.84 18.79
C LEU A 172 7.35 -4.87 19.96
N THR A 173 8.44 -4.15 20.21
CA THR A 173 8.47 -3.01 21.15
C THR A 173 8.75 -1.76 20.33
N MET A 174 7.84 -0.79 20.40
CA MET A 174 7.94 0.48 19.66
C MET A 174 8.34 1.62 20.58
N VAL A 175 9.30 2.41 20.14
CA VAL A 175 9.71 3.67 20.77
C VAL A 175 9.41 4.83 19.83
N THR A 176 9.18 6.03 20.38
CA THR A 176 8.90 7.23 19.59
C THR A 176 10.15 8.12 19.55
N ALA A 177 10.74 8.30 18.36
CA ALA A 177 11.97 9.10 18.21
C ALA A 177 11.80 10.56 18.67
N ALA A 178 10.63 11.16 18.41
CA ALA A 178 10.34 12.56 18.77
C ALA A 178 10.10 12.78 20.28
N SER A 179 9.88 11.72 21.06
CA SER A 179 9.55 11.81 22.48
C SER A 179 10.16 10.65 23.26
N PRO A 180 11.48 10.69 23.55
CA PRO A 180 12.19 9.60 24.24
C PRO A 180 11.63 9.31 25.65
N GLU A 181 10.94 10.27 26.26
CA GLU A 181 10.29 10.12 27.58
C GLU A 181 8.97 9.33 27.51
N THR A 182 8.43 9.14 26.31
CA THR A 182 7.20 8.35 26.13
C THR A 182 7.52 6.88 26.35
N PRO A 183 6.77 6.18 27.23
CA PRO A 183 6.97 4.76 27.45
C PRO A 183 6.90 3.96 26.14
N ALA A 184 7.77 2.97 26.00
CA ALA A 184 7.73 2.06 24.86
C ALA A 184 6.41 1.28 24.84
N THR A 185 5.84 1.11 23.64
CA THR A 185 4.60 0.37 23.42
C THR A 185 4.92 -1.05 22.95
N GLN A 186 4.43 -2.05 23.69
CA GLN A 186 4.49 -3.44 23.25
C GLN A 186 3.22 -3.79 22.46
N PHE A 187 3.39 -4.41 21.30
CA PHE A 187 2.28 -4.86 20.47
C PHE A 187 2.65 -6.10 19.66
N ALA A 188 1.64 -6.78 19.15
CA ALA A 188 1.81 -7.87 18.20
C ALA A 188 1.51 -7.35 16.80
N TYR A 189 2.51 -7.36 15.92
CA TYR A 189 2.29 -7.13 14.50
C TYR A 189 1.71 -8.41 13.87
N PHE A 190 0.56 -8.31 13.22
CA PHE A 190 -0.10 -9.45 12.57
C PHE A 190 0.15 -9.41 11.06
N VAL A 191 0.79 -10.47 10.56
CA VAL A 191 0.82 -10.78 9.12
C VAL A 191 -0.49 -11.48 8.79
N PRO A 192 -1.33 -10.92 7.89
CA PRO A 192 -2.60 -11.53 7.54
C PRO A 192 -2.39 -12.88 6.86
N ASN A 193 -3.32 -13.79 7.07
CA ASN A 193 -3.40 -15.00 6.29
C ASN A 193 -3.96 -14.72 4.88
N GLU A 194 -3.85 -15.68 3.99
CA GLU A 194 -4.29 -15.56 2.61
C GLU A 194 -5.78 -15.19 2.48
N ASN A 195 -6.65 -15.80 3.28
CA ASN A 195 -8.09 -15.49 3.25
C ASN A 195 -8.40 -14.05 3.70
N GLN A 196 -7.60 -13.51 4.61
CA GLN A 196 -7.76 -12.12 5.07
C GLN A 196 -7.34 -11.10 4.00
N CYS A 197 -6.52 -11.49 3.01
CA CYS A 197 -6.19 -10.62 1.89
C CYS A 197 -7.44 -10.30 1.06
N SER A 198 -8.31 -11.27 0.82
CA SER A 198 -9.55 -11.08 0.06
C SER A 198 -10.51 -10.08 0.72
N GLY A 199 -10.55 -10.00 2.05
CA GLY A 199 -11.40 -9.05 2.78
C GLY A 199 -11.18 -7.57 2.42
N CYS A 200 -9.96 -7.22 1.98
CA CYS A 200 -9.62 -5.87 1.51
C CYS A 200 -9.49 -5.79 -0.01
N HIS A 201 -9.00 -6.85 -0.66
CA HIS A 201 -8.63 -6.83 -2.08
C HIS A 201 -9.73 -7.30 -3.04
N THR A 202 -10.82 -7.92 -2.55
CA THR A 202 -11.90 -8.38 -3.41
C THR A 202 -12.81 -7.23 -3.81
N THR A 203 -13.03 -7.09 -5.13
CA THR A 203 -14.13 -6.30 -5.70
C THR A 203 -15.36 -7.17 -5.86
N GLU A 204 -16.57 -6.61 -5.76
CA GLU A 204 -17.82 -7.37 -5.87
C GLU A 204 -17.84 -8.56 -4.89
N HIS A 205 -17.63 -8.24 -3.62
CA HIS A 205 -17.58 -9.22 -2.55
C HIS A 205 -18.93 -9.96 -2.40
N PRO A 206 -18.97 -11.31 -2.15
CA PRO A 206 -17.81 -12.18 -1.88
C PRO A 206 -17.21 -12.86 -3.12
N ASP A 207 -17.86 -12.79 -4.27
CA ASP A 207 -17.59 -13.64 -5.44
C ASP A 207 -16.63 -13.00 -6.46
N GLY A 208 -16.29 -11.74 -6.30
CA GLY A 208 -15.39 -11.00 -7.20
C GLY A 208 -13.93 -11.38 -7.06
N GLY A 209 -13.12 -10.96 -8.04
CA GLY A 209 -11.68 -11.16 -8.03
C GLY A 209 -10.93 -10.16 -7.14
N MET A 210 -9.74 -10.54 -6.69
CA MET A 210 -8.84 -9.61 -6.02
C MET A 210 -8.27 -8.57 -6.99
N HIS A 211 -7.91 -7.39 -6.49
CA HIS A 211 -7.26 -6.32 -7.24
C HIS A 211 -6.29 -5.51 -6.38
N PRO A 212 -5.34 -4.77 -6.97
CA PRO A 212 -4.45 -3.88 -6.26
C PRO A 212 -5.23 -2.71 -5.61
N LEU A 213 -4.83 -2.30 -4.39
CA LEU A 213 -5.39 -1.12 -3.73
C LEU A 213 -4.53 0.13 -3.93
N GLY A 214 -3.21 -0.03 -3.98
CA GLY A 214 -2.27 1.10 -4.04
C GLY A 214 -1.63 1.30 -5.41
N ALA A 215 -1.51 0.26 -6.23
CA ALA A 215 -0.98 0.32 -7.59
C ALA A 215 -2.12 0.47 -8.61
N ILE A 216 -2.98 1.45 -8.40
CA ILE A 216 -4.09 1.83 -9.29
C ILE A 216 -3.85 3.24 -9.83
N ALA A 217 -4.45 3.57 -10.96
CA ALA A 217 -4.18 4.82 -11.67
C ALA A 217 -4.34 6.05 -10.77
N SER A 218 -5.42 6.13 -10.00
CA SER A 218 -5.69 7.25 -9.11
C SER A 218 -4.69 7.40 -7.96
N GLN A 219 -4.12 6.29 -7.47
CA GLN A 219 -3.13 6.30 -6.38
C GLN A 219 -1.69 6.54 -6.86
N LEU A 220 -1.38 6.29 -8.13
CA LEU A 220 -0.04 6.49 -8.70
C LEU A 220 0.18 7.92 -9.24
N THR A 221 -0.68 8.87 -8.89
CA THR A 221 -0.57 10.28 -9.30
C THR A 221 0.50 11.06 -8.54
N ALA A 222 0.95 10.56 -7.38
CA ALA A 222 2.07 11.15 -6.66
C ALA A 222 3.41 10.88 -7.35
N SER A 223 4.40 11.74 -7.10
CA SER A 223 5.78 11.47 -7.53
C SER A 223 6.44 10.42 -6.65
N SER A 224 7.30 9.59 -7.24
CA SER A 224 8.19 8.67 -6.54
C SER A 224 9.65 8.99 -6.83
N HIS A 225 10.58 8.41 -6.08
CA HIS A 225 12.00 8.56 -6.36
C HIS A 225 12.40 7.73 -7.58
N SER A 226 13.05 8.38 -8.55
CA SER A 226 13.70 7.72 -9.68
C SER A 226 14.94 6.93 -9.24
N ALA A 227 15.54 6.18 -10.17
CA ALA A 227 16.81 5.50 -9.92
C ALA A 227 17.97 6.45 -9.53
N SER A 228 17.90 7.72 -9.96
CA SER A 228 18.86 8.78 -9.58
C SER A 228 18.55 9.42 -8.22
N GLY A 229 17.46 9.05 -7.55
CA GLY A 229 17.02 9.66 -6.30
C GLY A 229 16.15 10.91 -6.47
N GLU A 230 15.89 11.35 -7.71
CA GLU A 230 15.03 12.49 -7.99
C GLU A 230 13.56 12.11 -7.91
N PHE A 231 12.69 13.05 -7.49
CA PHE A 231 11.24 12.88 -7.55
C PHE A 231 10.75 12.96 -9.00
N GLN A 232 10.07 11.92 -9.46
CA GLN A 232 9.49 11.85 -10.80
C GLN A 232 8.00 11.47 -10.74
N PRO A 233 7.17 12.01 -11.64
CA PRO A 233 5.78 11.58 -11.79
C PRO A 233 5.74 10.10 -12.19
N GLN A 234 5.05 9.28 -11.40
CA GLN A 234 5.05 7.82 -11.59
C GLN A 234 4.34 7.38 -12.87
N ILE A 235 3.16 7.95 -13.10
CA ILE A 235 2.35 7.61 -14.30
C ILE A 235 3.10 7.92 -15.58
N GLU A 236 3.71 9.10 -15.66
CA GLU A 236 4.50 9.52 -16.83
C GLU A 236 5.72 8.62 -17.03
N THR A 237 6.34 8.18 -15.93
CA THR A 237 7.45 7.21 -15.97
C THR A 237 6.99 5.87 -16.51
N LEU A 238 5.84 5.35 -16.08
CA LEU A 238 5.29 4.10 -16.59
C LEU A 238 4.91 4.19 -18.06
N VAL A 239 4.34 5.33 -18.51
CA VAL A 239 4.02 5.58 -19.92
C VAL A 239 5.31 5.69 -20.76
N ALA A 240 6.30 6.44 -20.28
CA ALA A 240 7.58 6.61 -20.98
C ALA A 240 8.36 5.29 -21.14
N ARG A 241 8.22 4.38 -20.18
CA ARG A 241 8.77 3.02 -20.25
C ARG A 241 7.97 2.07 -21.17
N GLY A 242 6.82 2.50 -21.65
CA GLY A 242 5.89 1.64 -22.40
C GLY A 242 5.17 0.61 -21.52
N TRP A 243 5.21 0.78 -20.21
CA TRP A 243 4.54 -0.10 -19.27
C TRP A 243 3.05 0.22 -19.10
N LEU A 244 2.65 1.47 -19.35
CA LEU A 244 1.26 1.90 -19.39
C LEU A 244 0.96 2.54 -20.75
N ASP A 245 -0.19 2.23 -21.33
CA ASP A 245 -0.57 2.69 -22.68
C ASP A 245 -0.83 4.20 -22.74
N ARG A 246 -1.34 4.80 -21.67
CA ARG A 246 -1.61 6.25 -21.55
C ARG A 246 -1.80 6.66 -20.10
N ALA A 247 -1.66 7.96 -19.84
CA ALA A 247 -1.98 8.56 -18.55
C ALA A 247 -3.51 8.72 -18.36
N PRO A 248 -4.02 8.61 -17.10
CA PRO A 248 -5.41 8.92 -16.77
C PRO A 248 -5.73 10.40 -17.02
N GLN A 249 -6.97 10.69 -17.38
CA GLN A 249 -7.41 12.07 -17.68
C GLN A 249 -8.02 12.79 -16.46
N GLY A 250 -8.23 12.08 -15.36
CA GLY A 250 -8.84 12.64 -14.14
C GLY A 250 -7.88 13.52 -13.34
N PRO A 251 -8.40 14.37 -12.45
CA PRO A 251 -7.55 15.09 -11.49
C PRO A 251 -6.89 14.10 -10.53
N ALA A 252 -5.68 14.45 -10.07
CA ALA A 252 -4.98 13.72 -9.02
C ALA A 252 -5.85 13.60 -7.75
N LEU A 253 -5.60 12.55 -6.97
CA LEU A 253 -6.23 12.42 -5.64
C LEU A 253 -5.62 13.44 -4.68
N ASP A 254 -6.47 13.98 -3.81
CA ASP A 254 -6.01 14.71 -2.64
C ASP A 254 -5.24 13.76 -1.71
N SER A 255 -4.16 14.24 -1.09
CA SER A 255 -3.43 13.49 -0.07
C SER A 255 -3.94 13.87 1.32
N TYR A 256 -4.25 12.88 2.15
CA TYR A 256 -4.59 13.15 3.55
C TYR A 256 -3.40 13.67 4.36
N GLU A 257 -2.17 13.44 3.89
CA GLU A 257 -0.93 13.93 4.52
C GLU A 257 -0.62 15.39 4.14
N ASP A 258 -1.23 15.93 3.08
CA ASP A 258 -0.99 17.31 2.64
C ASP A 258 -1.74 18.32 3.52
N THR A 259 -1.03 18.90 4.48
CA THR A 259 -1.59 19.88 5.43
C THR A 259 -1.97 21.23 4.80
N SER A 260 -1.63 21.47 3.55
CA SER A 260 -2.08 22.66 2.81
C SER A 260 -3.52 22.55 2.32
N LEU A 261 -4.08 21.34 2.26
CA LEU A 261 -5.45 21.10 1.86
C LEU A 261 -6.45 21.33 3.00
N PRO A 262 -7.69 21.72 2.68
CA PRO A 262 -8.77 21.83 3.65
C PRO A 262 -8.98 20.53 4.42
N ILE A 263 -9.29 20.62 5.71
CA ILE A 263 -9.46 19.48 6.61
C ILE A 263 -10.45 18.44 6.07
N GLY A 264 -11.56 18.89 5.48
CA GLY A 264 -12.56 17.99 4.89
C GLY A 264 -12.04 17.19 3.70
N GLN A 265 -11.22 17.80 2.83
CA GLN A 265 -10.59 17.08 1.71
C GLN A 265 -9.64 16.01 2.22
N ARG A 266 -8.80 16.33 3.20
CA ARG A 266 -7.89 15.39 3.85
C ARG A 266 -8.63 14.24 4.53
N ALA A 267 -9.69 14.53 5.29
CA ALA A 267 -10.50 13.51 5.94
C ALA A 267 -11.18 12.56 4.93
N LEU A 268 -11.71 13.10 3.83
CA LEU A 268 -12.30 12.29 2.76
C LEU A 268 -11.26 11.42 2.04
N ALA A 269 -10.05 11.94 1.80
CA ALA A 269 -8.94 11.17 1.24
C ALA A 269 -8.50 10.05 2.19
N TYR A 270 -8.45 10.32 3.49
CA TYR A 270 -8.17 9.34 4.53
C TYR A 270 -9.22 8.22 4.55
N LEU A 271 -10.51 8.57 4.65
CA LEU A 271 -11.62 7.61 4.65
C LEU A 271 -11.67 6.77 3.38
N ASN A 272 -11.42 7.39 2.22
CA ASN A 272 -11.37 6.67 0.95
C ASN A 272 -10.29 5.57 0.97
N MET A 273 -9.09 5.85 1.48
CA MET A 273 -7.99 4.89 1.47
C MET A 273 -8.07 3.89 2.63
N GLN A 274 -8.41 4.34 3.84
CA GLN A 274 -8.38 3.46 5.02
C GLN A 274 -9.64 2.60 5.15
N CYS A 275 -10.77 3.01 4.56
CA CYS A 275 -12.07 2.42 4.82
C CYS A 275 -12.81 2.05 3.53
N GLY A 276 -12.62 2.84 2.46
CA GLY A 276 -13.43 2.78 1.25
C GLY A 276 -13.37 1.45 0.51
N HIS A 277 -12.26 0.72 0.58
CA HIS A 277 -12.13 -0.59 -0.07
C HIS A 277 -13.07 -1.67 0.51
N CYS A 278 -13.50 -1.51 1.77
CA CYS A 278 -14.54 -2.36 2.38
C CYS A 278 -15.90 -1.67 2.40
N HIS A 279 -15.96 -0.35 2.69
CA HIS A 279 -17.19 0.44 2.80
C HIS A 279 -17.55 1.08 1.46
N ASN A 280 -18.08 0.28 0.57
CA ASN A 280 -18.65 0.66 -0.71
C ASN A 280 -19.76 -0.36 -1.06
N PRO A 281 -20.62 -0.12 -2.07
CA PRO A 281 -21.76 -1.00 -2.39
C PRO A 281 -21.39 -2.45 -2.73
N ASP A 282 -20.15 -2.67 -3.20
CA ASP A 282 -19.64 -3.97 -3.66
C ASP A 282 -18.56 -4.52 -2.71
N GLY A 283 -18.29 -3.85 -1.59
CA GLY A 283 -17.23 -4.19 -0.65
C GLY A 283 -17.70 -5.12 0.48
N ALA A 284 -16.74 -5.66 1.23
CA ALA A 284 -16.99 -6.62 2.32
C ALA A 284 -17.86 -6.05 3.48
N ALA A 285 -17.99 -4.73 3.58
CA ALA A 285 -18.83 -4.05 4.58
C ALA A 285 -20.03 -3.32 3.97
N ASP A 286 -20.55 -3.79 2.83
CA ASP A 286 -21.72 -3.26 2.11
C ASP A 286 -22.98 -3.15 3.01
N THR A 287 -23.20 -4.15 3.88
CA THR A 287 -24.33 -4.21 4.83
C THR A 287 -24.36 -3.02 5.78
N SER A 288 -23.24 -2.34 6.01
CA SER A 288 -23.22 -1.10 6.80
C SER A 288 -23.95 0.05 6.11
N GLY A 289 -24.13 -0.04 4.79
CA GLY A 289 -24.65 1.03 3.95
C GLY A 289 -23.82 2.30 3.99
N LEU A 290 -22.54 2.20 4.36
CA LEU A 290 -21.57 3.29 4.26
C LEU A 290 -20.90 3.25 2.89
N VAL A 291 -20.75 4.42 2.26
CA VAL A 291 -20.02 4.60 1.00
C VAL A 291 -18.91 5.61 1.25
N LEU A 292 -17.69 5.10 1.45
CA LEU A 292 -16.52 5.90 1.79
C LEU A 292 -15.52 6.03 0.63
N THR A 293 -15.86 5.43 -0.54
CA THR A 293 -15.12 5.58 -1.80
C THR A 293 -15.70 6.69 -2.68
N GLY A 294 -14.93 7.07 -3.71
CA GLY A 294 -15.39 7.94 -4.79
C GLY A 294 -15.63 9.39 -4.38
N ARG A 295 -16.15 10.17 -5.33
CA ARG A 295 -16.36 11.62 -5.18
C ARG A 295 -17.81 11.99 -4.88
N HIS A 296 -18.74 11.13 -5.22
CA HIS A 296 -20.17 11.37 -5.04
C HIS A 296 -20.68 10.68 -3.78
N LYS A 297 -20.55 11.38 -2.66
CA LYS A 297 -20.99 10.88 -1.35
C LYS A 297 -22.08 11.81 -0.82
N THR A 298 -23.15 11.24 -0.33
CA THR A 298 -24.13 12.00 0.46
C THR A 298 -23.70 12.01 1.93
N ALA A 299 -24.16 12.98 2.70
CA ALA A 299 -23.89 13.03 4.15
C ALA A 299 -24.30 11.70 4.83
N VAL A 300 -25.47 11.18 4.50
CA VAL A 300 -26.00 9.93 5.08
C VAL A 300 -25.16 8.72 4.65
N SER A 301 -24.73 8.64 3.38
CA SER A 301 -23.89 7.52 2.93
C SER A 301 -22.50 7.53 3.58
N MET A 302 -22.01 8.70 4.03
CA MET A 302 -20.79 8.81 4.83
C MET A 302 -20.98 8.50 6.32
N GLY A 303 -22.25 8.31 6.76
CA GLY A 303 -22.56 8.01 8.16
C GLY A 303 -23.08 9.19 8.96
N VAL A 304 -23.23 10.41 8.39
CA VAL A 304 -23.74 11.58 9.10
C VAL A 304 -25.19 11.36 9.48
N CYS A 305 -25.48 11.40 10.78
CA CYS A 305 -26.79 11.13 11.38
C CYS A 305 -27.42 9.78 10.96
N LYS A 306 -26.58 8.84 10.54
CA LYS A 306 -26.98 7.49 10.15
C LYS A 306 -26.86 6.56 11.35
N PRO A 307 -27.97 5.91 11.80
CA PRO A 307 -27.88 4.87 12.81
C PRO A 307 -27.01 3.70 12.35
N PRO A 308 -26.30 3.03 13.27
CA PRO A 308 -25.48 1.87 12.93
C PRO A 308 -26.34 0.71 12.43
N VAL A 309 -25.81 -0.04 11.46
CA VAL A 309 -26.38 -1.30 10.98
C VAL A 309 -25.36 -2.39 11.27
N ALA A 310 -25.77 -3.42 12.02
CA ALA A 310 -24.94 -4.57 12.36
C ALA A 310 -23.59 -4.25 13.07
N ALA A 311 -23.50 -3.12 13.79
CA ALA A 311 -22.25 -2.71 14.43
C ALA A 311 -21.93 -3.48 15.74
N GLY A 312 -22.91 -4.18 16.32
CA GLY A 312 -22.69 -4.92 17.59
C GLY A 312 -22.08 -4.04 18.68
N GLY A 313 -21.09 -4.57 19.41
CA GLY A 313 -20.32 -3.83 20.41
C GLY A 313 -19.52 -2.67 19.87
N GLY A 314 -19.22 -2.67 18.57
CA GLY A 314 -18.53 -1.59 17.88
C GLY A 314 -19.30 -0.27 17.80
N ALA A 315 -20.59 -0.25 18.20
CA ALA A 315 -21.35 1.00 18.33
C ALA A 315 -20.96 1.80 19.58
N GLY A 316 -20.40 1.17 20.62
CA GLY A 316 -20.00 1.85 21.86
C GLY A 316 -21.15 2.58 22.58
N ASP A 317 -22.38 2.04 22.48
CA ASP A 317 -23.64 2.67 22.96
C ASP A 317 -23.96 4.02 22.26
N LEU A 318 -23.27 4.37 21.17
CA LEU A 318 -23.50 5.59 20.39
C LEU A 318 -24.61 5.39 19.35
N GLN A 319 -25.30 6.48 19.01
CA GLN A 319 -26.51 6.41 18.17
C GLN A 319 -26.26 6.60 16.67
N TYR A 320 -25.23 7.35 16.28
CA TYR A 320 -25.00 7.73 14.90
C TYR A 320 -23.57 7.51 14.46
N GLY A 321 -23.40 7.21 13.18
CA GLY A 321 -22.08 7.06 12.56
C GLY A 321 -21.22 8.29 12.73
N ILE A 322 -21.76 9.47 12.43
CA ILE A 322 -21.17 10.79 12.64
C ILE A 322 -22.22 11.74 13.17
N VAL A 323 -21.94 12.40 14.29
CA VAL A 323 -22.72 13.51 14.83
C VAL A 323 -21.99 14.81 14.47
N PRO A 324 -22.59 15.71 13.66
CA PRO A 324 -21.95 16.98 13.29
C PRO A 324 -21.54 17.79 14.52
N GLY A 325 -20.28 18.26 14.53
CA GLY A 325 -19.71 19.03 15.63
C GLY A 325 -19.32 18.23 16.87
N ASP A 326 -19.70 16.96 16.98
CA ASP A 326 -19.45 16.13 18.18
C ASP A 326 -18.75 14.80 17.82
N PRO A 327 -17.40 14.81 17.77
CA PRO A 327 -16.63 13.59 17.53
C PRO A 327 -16.77 12.54 18.63
N ASP A 328 -16.99 12.94 19.89
CA ASP A 328 -17.07 12.00 21.02
C ASP A 328 -18.38 11.22 21.03
N SER A 329 -19.43 11.74 20.41
CA SER A 329 -20.71 11.06 20.18
C SER A 329 -20.78 10.34 18.81
N SER A 330 -19.67 10.28 18.06
CA SER A 330 -19.62 9.71 16.71
C SER A 330 -18.99 8.31 16.73
N ILE A 331 -19.71 7.29 16.22
CA ILE A 331 -19.24 5.91 16.12
C ILE A 331 -17.96 5.82 15.28
N LEU A 332 -17.85 6.59 14.20
CA LEU A 332 -16.65 6.61 13.36
C LEU A 332 -15.40 6.95 14.18
N HIS A 333 -15.44 8.04 14.98
CA HIS A 333 -14.32 8.44 15.81
C HIS A 333 -14.03 7.39 16.89
N TYR A 334 -15.06 6.86 17.57
CA TYR A 334 -14.93 5.79 18.55
C TYR A 334 -14.19 4.58 17.99
N ARG A 335 -14.60 4.08 16.82
CA ARG A 335 -14.00 2.88 16.22
C ARG A 335 -12.58 3.08 15.72
N VAL A 336 -12.26 4.23 15.11
CA VAL A 336 -10.89 4.49 14.65
C VAL A 336 -9.93 4.72 15.81
N ALA A 337 -10.41 5.21 16.95
CA ALA A 337 -9.64 5.43 18.17
C ALA A 337 -9.48 4.16 19.04
N SER A 338 -10.22 3.08 18.77
CA SER A 338 -10.09 1.83 19.51
C SER A 338 -9.00 0.93 18.92
N ALA A 339 -8.30 0.17 19.77
CA ALA A 339 -7.43 -0.93 19.41
C ALA A 339 -8.01 -2.30 19.81
N LYS A 340 -9.24 -2.34 20.34
CA LYS A 340 -9.90 -3.59 20.71
C LYS A 340 -10.45 -4.28 19.46
N PRO A 341 -10.18 -5.58 19.26
CA PRO A 341 -10.53 -6.29 18.03
C PRO A 341 -12.03 -6.28 17.67
N ASP A 342 -12.93 -6.22 18.66
CA ASP A 342 -14.39 -6.21 18.49
C ASP A 342 -14.98 -4.81 18.28
N GLU A 343 -14.17 -3.77 18.45
CA GLU A 343 -14.57 -2.36 18.31
C GLU A 343 -13.86 -1.65 17.16
N MET A 344 -12.57 -1.95 16.97
CA MET A 344 -11.69 -1.16 16.10
C MET A 344 -12.09 -1.19 14.61
N MET A 345 -11.81 -0.08 13.91
CA MET A 345 -11.82 0.00 12.44
C MET A 345 -10.52 0.66 11.94
N PRO A 346 -9.90 0.14 10.88
CA PRO A 346 -10.17 -1.15 10.22
C PRO A 346 -9.99 -2.36 11.14
N GLU A 347 -10.74 -3.42 10.90
CA GLU A 347 -10.69 -4.67 11.68
C GLU A 347 -9.42 -5.48 11.43
N LEU A 348 -8.82 -5.29 10.26
CA LEU A 348 -7.62 -5.99 9.79
C LEU A 348 -6.50 -5.01 9.46
N GLY A 349 -5.26 -5.49 9.52
CA GLY A 349 -4.09 -4.75 9.07
C GLY A 349 -3.50 -3.77 10.09
N ARG A 350 -4.02 -3.73 11.30
CA ARG A 350 -3.46 -2.94 12.40
C ARG A 350 -3.69 -3.60 13.77
N SER A 351 -2.82 -3.30 14.70
CA SER A 351 -2.96 -3.56 16.15
C SER A 351 -2.90 -2.26 16.94
N LEU A 352 -2.28 -1.23 16.39
CA LEU A 352 -2.13 0.08 17.00
C LEU A 352 -3.15 1.08 16.44
N VAL A 353 -3.42 2.11 17.19
CA VAL A 353 -4.22 3.26 16.77
C VAL A 353 -3.37 4.14 15.85
N HIS A 354 -3.93 4.59 14.73
CA HIS A 354 -3.35 5.63 13.89
C HIS A 354 -3.67 7.00 14.49
N GLU A 355 -2.83 7.50 15.39
CA GLU A 355 -3.11 8.70 16.17
C GLU A 355 -3.34 9.93 15.29
N GLU A 356 -2.55 10.09 14.23
CA GLU A 356 -2.69 11.19 13.26
C GLU A 356 -4.01 11.11 12.48
N GLY A 357 -4.43 9.87 12.14
CA GLY A 357 -5.72 9.63 11.50
C GLY A 357 -6.90 9.93 12.43
N VAL A 358 -6.80 9.52 13.70
CA VAL A 358 -7.82 9.83 14.72
C VAL A 358 -7.93 11.33 14.93
N ALA A 359 -6.81 12.03 15.04
CA ALA A 359 -6.79 13.49 15.17
C ALA A 359 -7.43 14.18 13.95
N LEU A 360 -7.12 13.72 12.74
CA LEU A 360 -7.70 14.24 11.49
C LEU A 360 -9.22 14.05 11.46
N ILE A 361 -9.72 12.87 11.79
CA ILE A 361 -11.17 12.58 11.81
C ILE A 361 -11.86 13.38 12.91
N ARG A 362 -11.26 13.49 14.09
CA ARG A 362 -11.78 14.29 15.21
C ARG A 362 -11.94 15.75 14.83
N GLU A 363 -10.90 16.35 14.26
CA GLU A 363 -10.90 17.74 13.81
C GLU A 363 -11.95 17.95 12.73
N TRP A 364 -11.99 17.08 11.72
CA TRP A 364 -12.97 17.18 10.64
C TRP A 364 -14.41 17.12 11.16
N ILE A 365 -14.76 16.14 12.00
CA ILE A 365 -16.11 16.04 12.58
C ILE A 365 -16.46 17.30 13.35
N GLY A 366 -15.51 17.88 14.11
CA GLY A 366 -15.69 19.12 14.84
C GLY A 366 -16.00 20.33 13.95
N THR A 367 -15.66 20.30 12.66
CA THR A 367 -16.01 21.37 11.71
C THR A 367 -17.38 21.21 11.05
N LEU A 368 -18.00 20.04 11.18
CA LEU A 368 -19.32 19.80 10.59
C LEU A 368 -20.41 20.55 11.36
N THR A 369 -21.39 21.03 10.64
CA THR A 369 -22.52 21.78 11.19
C THR A 369 -23.83 21.05 10.95
N GLY A 370 -24.82 21.27 11.81
CA GLY A 370 -26.15 20.65 11.73
C GLY A 370 -26.51 19.85 12.99
N SER A 371 -27.71 19.32 13.03
CA SER A 371 -28.22 18.46 14.12
C SER A 371 -28.83 17.19 13.55
N CYS A 372 -28.64 16.08 14.24
CA CYS A 372 -29.24 14.81 13.83
C CYS A 372 -30.75 14.78 14.10
N ASP A 373 -31.25 15.56 15.03
CA ASP A 373 -32.67 15.65 15.37
C ASP A 373 -33.47 16.31 14.24
N GLU A 374 -32.90 17.35 13.60
CA GLU A 374 -33.55 18.05 12.47
C GLU A 374 -33.61 17.19 11.20
N GLN A 375 -32.65 16.26 11.00
CA GLN A 375 -32.65 15.34 9.87
C GLN A 375 -33.65 14.20 10.02
N SER A 376 -34.09 13.85 11.23
CA SER A 376 -35.16 12.89 11.44
C SER A 376 -36.50 13.41 10.92
N ASP A 377 -36.77 14.71 11.00
CA ASP A 377 -37.95 15.36 10.51
C ASP A 377 -37.94 15.57 8.99
N SER A 378 -36.78 15.81 8.38
CA SER A 378 -36.65 16.03 6.92
C SER A 378 -36.72 14.74 6.09
N ARG A 379 -36.56 13.55 6.71
CA ARG A 379 -36.85 12.26 6.01
C ARG A 379 -38.32 12.05 5.72
N ILE A 380 -39.19 12.85 6.34
CA ILE A 380 -40.66 12.90 6.07
C ILE A 380 -40.97 13.88 4.94
N ALA A 381 -40.08 14.84 4.63
CA ALA A 381 -40.22 15.83 3.56
C ALA A 381 -39.00 15.75 2.63
N GLY A 382 -39.17 15.04 1.51
CA GLY A 382 -38.13 14.73 0.52
C GLY A 382 -37.11 15.80 0.21
N GLU A 383 -35.88 15.33 0.05
CA GLU A 383 -34.73 15.87 -0.68
C GLU A 383 -34.36 17.35 -0.47
N SER A 384 -33.28 17.62 0.25
CA SER A 384 -32.47 18.79 0.01
C SER A 384 -30.99 18.45 0.12
N GLY A 385 -30.24 18.76 -0.96
CA GLY A 385 -28.84 18.43 -1.12
C GLY A 385 -27.93 19.14 -0.12
N PHE A 386 -26.97 18.37 0.40
CA PHE A 386 -25.84 18.85 1.17
C PHE A 386 -24.74 19.29 0.18
N GLU A 387 -24.50 20.60 0.06
CA GLU A 387 -23.27 21.11 -0.54
C GLU A 387 -22.21 21.32 0.56
N PRO A 388 -21.01 20.74 0.44
CA PRO A 388 -19.92 21.12 1.31
C PRO A 388 -19.58 22.59 1.02
N SER A 389 -19.62 23.48 2.03
CA SER A 389 -19.34 24.89 1.88
C SER A 389 -17.88 25.08 1.44
N VAL A 390 -17.68 25.28 0.15
CA VAL A 390 -16.43 25.84 -0.39
C VAL A 390 -16.49 27.33 -0.09
N ALA A 391 -15.64 27.80 0.82
CA ALA A 391 -15.49 29.23 1.10
C ALA A 391 -15.17 29.96 -0.21
N LYS A 392 -16.10 30.78 -0.70
CA LYS A 392 -15.89 31.67 -1.83
C LYS A 392 -14.78 32.66 -1.42
N LYS A 393 -13.62 32.58 -2.08
CA LYS A 393 -12.65 33.66 -2.09
C LYS A 393 -13.34 34.90 -2.71
N THR A 394 -13.71 35.86 -1.88
CA THR A 394 -14.04 37.20 -2.34
C THR A 394 -12.74 37.85 -2.80
N THR A 395 -12.59 38.00 -4.11
CA THR A 395 -11.64 38.95 -4.72
C THR A 395 -12.15 40.38 -4.47
N GLY A 396 -11.39 41.10 -3.68
CA GLY A 396 -11.41 42.57 -3.57
C GLY A 396 -10.07 43.09 -4.01
#